data_d6b9bb93991b2777bfe4014d1e18208a
#
_entry.id   d6b9bb93991b2777bfe4014d1e18208a
#
_cell.length_a   1.000
_cell.length_b   1.000
_cell.length_c   1.000
_cell.angle_alpha   90.00
_cell.angle_beta   90.00
_cell.angle_gamma   90.00
#
_symmetry.space_group_name_H-M   'P 1'
#
loop_
_entity.id
_entity.type
_entity.pdbx_description
1 polymer ?
#
loop_
_entity_poly.entity_id
_entity_poly.type
_entity_poly.pdbx_seq_one_letter_code
_entity_poly.pdbx_strand_id
1 'polypeptide(L)'
;MTSEHVPQIAHLETLCFHDPWSEKSIASELENALSLWLVAVEGDDVIGYVGSQTVLGWSDMMNVAVHPDHRRKGVGESLVIALEEALKAQESTCLTLEVRGSNDPARTLYEKLGFAEVGRRKNYYRNPKEDALIMRKEWVL
;
A
#
# COMPACT_ATOMS: atom_id res chain seq x y z
N MET A 1 -3.88 5.56 10.90
CA MET A 1 -4.70 4.40 11.33
C MET A 1 -4.79 4.36 12.85
N THR A 2 -5.98 4.15 13.35
CA THR A 2 -6.23 3.95 14.79
C THR A 2 -6.86 2.59 15.02
N SER A 3 -7.00 2.18 16.28
CA SER A 3 -7.61 0.89 16.61
C SER A 3 -9.05 0.76 16.11
N GLU A 4 -9.76 1.87 15.98
CA GLU A 4 -11.13 1.86 15.45
C GLU A 4 -11.21 1.47 13.97
N HIS A 5 -10.13 1.71 13.22
CA HIS A 5 -10.06 1.40 11.79
C HIS A 5 -9.74 -0.08 11.52
N VAL A 6 -9.13 -0.77 12.48
CA VAL A 6 -8.61 -2.13 12.27
C VAL A 6 -9.66 -3.13 11.78
N PRO A 7 -10.86 -3.24 12.39
CA PRO A 7 -11.86 -4.18 11.89
C PRO A 7 -12.30 -3.89 10.44
N GLN A 8 -12.42 -2.62 10.09
CA GLN A 8 -12.79 -2.23 8.73
C GLN A 8 -11.70 -2.54 7.71
N ILE A 9 -10.43 -2.33 8.08
CA ILE A 9 -9.30 -2.68 7.23
C ILE A 9 -9.26 -4.19 7.00
N ALA A 10 -9.45 -4.99 8.06
CA ALA A 10 -9.50 -6.44 7.94
C ALA A 10 -10.62 -6.89 7.00
N HIS A 11 -11.76 -6.23 7.05
CA HIS A 11 -12.86 -6.52 6.13
C HIS A 11 -12.48 -6.17 4.68
N LEU A 12 -11.85 -5.01 4.44
CA LEU A 12 -11.37 -4.65 3.11
C LEU A 12 -10.36 -5.66 2.57
N GLU A 13 -9.49 -6.19 3.44
CA GLU A 13 -8.54 -7.24 3.05
C GLU A 13 -9.27 -8.47 2.51
N THR A 14 -10.35 -8.87 3.14
CA THR A 14 -11.14 -10.03 2.68
C THR A 14 -11.83 -9.75 1.35
N LEU A 15 -12.20 -8.50 1.06
CA LEU A 15 -12.84 -8.12 -0.20
C LEU A 15 -11.84 -8.00 -1.35
N CYS A 16 -10.59 -7.65 -1.07
CA CYS A 16 -9.62 -7.27 -2.08
C CYS A 16 -8.53 -8.32 -2.33
N PHE A 17 -8.26 -9.20 -1.38
CA PHE A 17 -7.12 -10.13 -1.46
C PHE A 17 -7.53 -11.57 -1.20
N HIS A 18 -6.83 -12.47 -1.90
CA HIS A 18 -7.03 -13.92 -1.75
C HIS A 18 -6.49 -14.41 -0.40
N ASP A 19 -5.33 -13.87 0.01
CA ASP A 19 -4.68 -14.18 1.28
C ASP A 19 -4.69 -12.94 2.17
N PRO A 20 -5.82 -12.58 2.79
CA PRO A 20 -5.93 -11.34 3.55
C PRO A 20 -5.14 -11.38 4.85
N TRP A 21 -4.63 -10.23 5.28
CA TRP A 21 -4.09 -10.07 6.62
C TRP A 21 -5.22 -10.24 7.64
N SER A 22 -4.92 -10.90 8.74
CA SER A 22 -5.87 -11.03 9.84
C SER A 22 -6.01 -9.70 10.59
N GLU A 23 -7.15 -9.53 11.26
CA GLU A 23 -7.36 -8.37 12.12
C GLU A 23 -6.26 -8.24 13.18
N LYS A 24 -5.82 -9.36 13.75
CA LYS A 24 -4.74 -9.39 14.72
C LYS A 24 -3.42 -8.88 14.13
N SER A 25 -3.09 -9.29 12.92
CA SER A 25 -1.86 -8.86 12.24
C SER A 25 -1.91 -7.36 11.94
N ILE A 26 -3.05 -6.85 11.52
CA ILE A 26 -3.22 -5.41 11.26
C ILE A 26 -3.11 -4.63 12.57
N ALA A 27 -3.75 -5.11 13.64
CA ALA A 27 -3.68 -4.47 14.95
C ALA A 27 -2.25 -4.38 15.47
N SER A 28 -1.42 -5.39 15.21
CA SER A 28 -0.02 -5.40 15.63
C SER A 28 0.80 -4.27 15.02
N GLU A 29 0.40 -3.79 13.84
CA GLU A 29 1.09 -2.68 13.16
C GLU A 29 0.92 -1.35 13.89
N LEU A 30 -0.11 -1.19 14.73
CA LEU A 30 -0.28 0.01 15.55
C LEU A 30 0.86 0.18 16.55
N GLU A 31 1.46 -0.91 16.98
CA GLU A 31 2.54 -0.92 17.97
C GLU A 31 3.93 -1.04 17.33
N ASN A 32 3.99 -1.18 16.01
CA ASN A 32 5.24 -1.31 15.28
C ASN A 32 5.79 0.07 14.94
N ALA A 33 6.89 0.47 15.59
CA ALA A 33 7.52 1.77 15.38
C ALA A 33 8.02 1.99 13.95
N LEU A 34 8.23 0.93 13.18
CA LEU A 34 8.66 1.01 11.79
C LEU A 34 7.51 1.23 10.81
N SER A 35 6.27 1.06 11.28
CA SER A 35 5.09 1.07 10.42
C SER A 35 4.41 2.44 10.37
N LEU A 36 3.89 2.76 9.18
CA LEU A 36 3.02 3.92 8.97
C LEU A 36 1.87 3.45 8.08
N TRP A 37 0.65 3.53 8.59
CA TRP A 37 -0.56 3.16 7.88
C TRP A 37 -1.49 4.36 7.80
N LEU A 38 -1.99 4.64 6.60
CA LEU A 38 -2.95 5.72 6.35
C LEU A 38 -4.28 5.12 5.89
N VAL A 39 -5.37 5.78 6.26
CA VAL A 39 -6.71 5.37 5.85
C VAL A 39 -7.40 6.50 5.10
N ALA A 40 -8.23 6.13 4.13
CA ALA A 40 -9.16 7.03 3.47
C ALA A 40 -10.53 6.77 4.08
N VAL A 41 -11.17 7.81 4.58
CA VAL A 41 -12.43 7.71 5.31
C VAL A 41 -13.48 8.57 4.63
N GLU A 42 -14.69 8.03 4.48
CA GLU A 42 -15.86 8.77 4.05
C GLU A 42 -16.92 8.65 5.14
N GLY A 43 -17.18 9.75 5.85
CA GLY A 43 -17.99 9.70 7.08
C GLY A 43 -17.27 8.85 8.13
N ASP A 44 -17.91 7.79 8.59
CA ASP A 44 -17.31 6.84 9.54
C ASP A 44 -16.76 5.58 8.87
N ASP A 45 -16.84 5.51 7.54
CA ASP A 45 -16.46 4.32 6.78
C ASP A 45 -15.04 4.42 6.23
N VAL A 46 -14.22 3.40 6.49
CA VAL A 46 -12.92 3.25 5.84
C VAL A 46 -13.15 2.73 4.41
N ILE A 47 -12.81 3.55 3.42
CA ILE A 47 -12.99 3.19 2.01
C ILE A 47 -11.69 2.76 1.33
N GLY A 48 -10.57 2.93 2.01
CA GLY A 48 -9.27 2.49 1.52
C GLY A 48 -8.20 2.66 2.57
N TYR A 49 -7.04 2.06 2.33
CA TYR A 49 -5.89 2.19 3.22
C TYR A 49 -4.60 1.90 2.46
N VAL A 50 -3.48 2.33 3.02
CA VAL A 50 -2.15 1.99 2.57
C VAL A 50 -1.27 1.77 3.80
N GLY A 51 -0.48 0.70 3.78
CA GLY A 51 0.46 0.37 4.86
C GLY A 51 1.89 0.34 4.37
N SER A 52 2.81 0.79 5.20
CA SER A 52 4.22 0.82 4.90
C SER A 52 5.08 0.53 6.12
N GLN A 53 6.33 0.15 5.87
CA GLN A 53 7.36 0.03 6.89
C GLN A 53 8.62 0.73 6.40
N THR A 54 9.36 1.36 7.31
CA THR A 54 10.59 2.10 6.99
C THR A 54 11.73 1.60 7.86
N VAL A 55 12.85 1.26 7.22
CA VAL A 55 14.08 0.86 7.89
C VAL A 55 15.21 1.69 7.32
N LEU A 56 15.91 2.44 8.17
CA LEU A 56 17.09 3.24 7.79
C LEU A 56 16.82 4.17 6.59
N GLY A 57 15.65 4.80 6.55
CA GLY A 57 15.28 5.74 5.49
C GLY A 57 14.75 5.09 4.21
N TRP A 58 14.64 3.77 4.16
CA TRP A 58 14.09 3.03 3.03
C TRP A 58 12.71 2.51 3.39
N SER A 59 11.72 2.90 2.62
CA SER A 59 10.32 2.53 2.88
C SER A 59 9.82 1.48 1.88
N ASP A 60 9.06 0.53 2.39
CA ASP A 60 8.37 -0.47 1.59
C ASP A 60 6.88 -0.34 1.80
N MET A 61 6.13 -0.33 0.70
CA MET A 61 4.67 -0.41 0.75
C MET A 61 4.29 -1.87 0.98
N MET A 62 3.56 -2.13 2.07
CA MET A 62 3.14 -3.48 2.42
C MET A 62 1.88 -3.86 1.68
N ASN A 63 0.88 -2.98 1.70
CA ASN A 63 -0.40 -3.22 1.07
C ASN A 63 -1.11 -1.90 0.79
N VAL A 64 -1.93 -1.90 -0.25
CA VAL A 64 -2.83 -0.80 -0.58
C VAL A 64 -4.12 -1.40 -1.12
N ALA A 65 -5.25 -0.92 -0.66
CA ALA A 65 -6.54 -1.37 -1.16
C ALA A 65 -7.59 -0.27 -1.09
N VAL A 66 -8.53 -0.33 -2.01
CA VAL A 66 -9.69 0.55 -2.08
C VAL A 66 -10.93 -0.33 -2.15
N HIS A 67 -11.96 0.01 -1.36
CA HIS A 67 -13.23 -0.69 -1.39
C HIS A 67 -13.75 -0.76 -2.84
N PRO A 68 -14.24 -1.92 -3.30
CA PRO A 68 -14.70 -2.06 -4.69
C PRO A 68 -15.69 -1.00 -5.15
N ASP A 69 -16.59 -0.54 -4.27
CA ASP A 69 -17.60 0.48 -4.59
C ASP A 69 -17.02 1.89 -4.72
N HIS A 70 -15.77 2.09 -4.32
CA HIS A 70 -15.10 3.38 -4.31
C HIS A 70 -13.92 3.45 -5.28
N ARG A 71 -13.75 2.44 -6.13
CA ARG A 71 -12.69 2.44 -7.15
C ARG A 71 -12.99 3.44 -8.25
N ARG A 72 -11.93 3.84 -8.98
CA ARG A 72 -11.99 4.83 -10.08
C ARG A 72 -12.38 6.24 -9.64
N LYS A 73 -12.21 6.55 -8.35
CA LYS A 73 -12.46 7.88 -7.78
C LYS A 73 -11.18 8.56 -7.30
N GLY A 74 -10.02 7.98 -7.61
CA GLY A 74 -8.73 8.55 -7.21
C GLY A 74 -8.34 8.29 -5.76
N VAL A 75 -9.02 7.40 -5.04
CA VAL A 75 -8.71 7.10 -3.63
C VAL A 75 -7.33 6.47 -3.49
N GLY A 76 -7.00 5.47 -4.32
CA GLY A 76 -5.69 4.83 -4.29
C GLY A 76 -4.55 5.81 -4.60
N GLU A 77 -4.74 6.65 -5.60
CA GLU A 77 -3.77 7.69 -5.94
C GLU A 77 -3.54 8.65 -4.77
N SER A 78 -4.63 9.12 -4.15
CA SER A 78 -4.55 10.01 -2.99
C SER A 78 -3.84 9.38 -1.81
N LEU A 79 -4.08 8.09 -1.57
CA LEU A 79 -3.42 7.35 -0.49
C LEU A 79 -1.91 7.26 -0.72
N VAL A 80 -1.48 6.95 -1.95
CA VAL A 80 -0.05 6.86 -2.27
C VAL A 80 0.63 8.22 -2.18
N ILE A 81 -0.01 9.27 -2.66
CA ILE A 81 0.51 10.64 -2.56
C ILE A 81 0.65 11.06 -1.10
N ALA A 82 -0.36 10.80 -0.28
CA ALA A 82 -0.33 11.12 1.14
C ALA A 82 0.75 10.33 1.87
N LEU A 83 0.93 9.06 1.52
CA LEU A 83 1.99 8.24 2.08
C LEU A 83 3.37 8.81 1.76
N GLU A 84 3.61 9.18 0.51
CA GLU A 84 4.88 9.79 0.11
C GLU A 84 5.19 11.04 0.94
N GLU A 85 4.22 11.94 1.09
CA GLU A 85 4.38 13.16 1.88
C GLU A 85 4.70 12.84 3.35
N ALA A 86 4.00 11.88 3.93
CA ALA A 86 4.23 11.48 5.31
C ALA A 86 5.62 10.84 5.50
N LEU A 87 6.06 10.03 4.54
CA LEU A 87 7.37 9.40 4.58
C LEU A 87 8.50 10.41 4.43
N LYS A 88 8.33 11.43 3.58
CA LYS A 88 9.29 12.53 3.46
C LYS A 88 9.42 13.28 4.78
N ALA A 89 8.32 13.50 5.49
CA ALA A 89 8.33 14.14 6.79
C ALA A 89 9.07 13.31 7.85
N GLN A 90 9.18 12.00 7.65
CA GLN A 90 9.94 11.08 8.50
C GLN A 90 11.37 10.85 7.99
N GLU A 91 11.83 11.67 7.05
CA GLU A 91 13.16 11.60 6.46
C GLU A 91 13.45 10.31 5.68
N SER A 92 12.40 9.64 5.18
CA SER A 92 12.55 8.54 4.24
C SER A 92 13.04 9.08 2.89
N THR A 93 13.84 8.30 2.18
CA THR A 93 14.43 8.69 0.89
C THR A 93 13.82 8.01 -0.31
N CYS A 94 13.05 6.96 -0.11
CA CYS A 94 12.43 6.22 -1.21
C CYS A 94 11.23 5.40 -0.74
N LEU A 95 10.41 4.99 -1.71
CA LEU A 95 9.31 4.06 -1.52
C LEU A 95 9.37 2.98 -2.58
N THR A 96 9.39 1.73 -2.15
CA THR A 96 9.42 0.55 -3.01
C THR A 96 8.13 -0.23 -2.83
N LEU A 97 7.59 -0.77 -3.91
CA LEU A 97 6.39 -1.58 -3.89
C LEU A 97 6.49 -2.75 -4.85
N GLU A 98 5.61 -3.73 -4.68
CA GLU A 98 5.51 -4.86 -5.57
C GLU A 98 4.10 -4.87 -6.18
N VAL A 99 4.01 -5.21 -7.45
CA VAL A 99 2.75 -5.26 -8.20
C VAL A 99 2.77 -6.45 -9.14
N ARG A 100 1.59 -7.11 -9.32
CA ARG A 100 1.49 -8.18 -10.29
C ARG A 100 1.80 -7.68 -11.69
N GLY A 101 2.59 -8.44 -12.45
CA GLY A 101 2.99 -8.05 -13.79
C GLY A 101 1.81 -7.77 -14.72
N SER A 102 0.68 -8.45 -14.52
CA SER A 102 -0.53 -8.26 -15.32
C SER A 102 -1.44 -7.13 -14.86
N ASN A 103 -1.15 -6.52 -13.72
CA ASN A 103 -2.00 -5.46 -13.16
C ASN A 103 -1.70 -4.12 -13.83
N ASP A 104 -2.13 -3.96 -15.08
CA ASP A 104 -1.88 -2.76 -15.87
C ASP A 104 -2.42 -1.47 -15.24
N PRO A 105 -3.63 -1.43 -14.67
CA PRO A 105 -4.11 -0.22 -14.00
C PRO A 105 -3.21 0.25 -12.87
N ALA A 106 -2.72 -0.67 -12.04
CA ALA A 106 -1.81 -0.33 -10.94
C ALA A 106 -0.45 0.14 -11.47
N ARG A 107 0.10 -0.57 -12.45
CA ARG A 107 1.37 -0.18 -13.06
C ARG A 107 1.30 1.21 -13.67
N THR A 108 0.23 1.50 -14.40
CA THR A 108 0.00 2.82 -15.01
C THR A 108 -0.08 3.90 -13.95
N LEU A 109 -0.79 3.64 -12.84
CA LEU A 109 -0.90 4.58 -11.73
C LEU A 109 0.48 4.89 -11.14
N TYR A 110 1.25 3.85 -10.83
CA TYR A 110 2.56 4.04 -10.21
C TYR A 110 3.54 4.75 -11.14
N GLU A 111 3.54 4.42 -12.43
CA GLU A 111 4.36 5.12 -13.42
C GLU A 111 3.99 6.61 -13.50
N LYS A 112 2.69 6.92 -13.49
CA LYS A 112 2.18 8.29 -13.46
C LYS A 112 2.68 9.05 -12.23
N LEU A 113 2.79 8.38 -11.09
CA LEU A 113 3.26 8.97 -9.84
C LEU A 113 4.78 9.04 -9.73
N GLY A 114 5.51 8.56 -10.74
CA GLY A 114 6.97 8.67 -10.78
C GLY A 114 7.72 7.42 -10.37
N PHE A 115 7.05 6.30 -10.21
CA PHE A 115 7.70 5.02 -9.92
C PHE A 115 8.25 4.40 -11.20
N ALA A 116 9.40 3.73 -11.08
CA ALA A 116 10.02 3.00 -12.17
C ALA A 116 10.29 1.56 -11.76
N GLU A 117 10.22 0.64 -12.72
CA GLU A 117 10.56 -0.76 -12.48
C GLU A 117 12.06 -0.88 -12.21
N VAL A 118 12.42 -1.50 -11.09
CA VAL A 118 13.82 -1.72 -10.68
C VAL A 118 14.18 -3.20 -10.58
N GLY A 119 13.21 -4.10 -10.68
CA GLY A 119 13.46 -5.53 -10.63
C GLY A 119 12.20 -6.35 -10.76
N ARG A 120 12.37 -7.66 -10.65
CA ARG A 120 11.26 -8.64 -10.68
C ARG A 120 11.54 -9.75 -9.69
N ARG A 121 10.46 -10.28 -9.10
CA ARG A 121 10.51 -11.53 -8.34
C ARG A 121 9.70 -12.56 -9.12
N LYS A 122 10.37 -13.57 -9.65
CA LYS A 122 9.71 -14.61 -10.42
C LYS A 122 8.80 -15.45 -9.55
N ASN A 123 7.59 -15.73 -10.05
CA ASN A 123 6.63 -16.62 -9.41
C ASN A 123 6.31 -16.22 -7.96
N TYR A 124 6.34 -14.91 -7.66
CA TYR A 124 6.12 -14.38 -6.32
C TYR A 124 4.67 -14.53 -5.86
N TYR A 125 3.72 -14.24 -6.75
CA TYR A 125 2.30 -14.34 -6.46
C TYR A 125 1.76 -15.73 -6.74
N ARG A 126 0.67 -16.07 -6.05
CA ARG A 126 -0.08 -17.31 -6.27
C ARG A 126 -1.53 -16.97 -6.57
N ASN A 127 -2.25 -17.89 -7.19
CA ASN A 127 -3.68 -17.80 -7.46
C ASN A 127 -4.10 -16.57 -8.28
N PRO A 128 -3.59 -16.34 -9.51
CA PRO A 128 -2.68 -17.20 -10.28
C PRO A 128 -1.20 -16.94 -9.96
N LYS A 129 -0.37 -17.91 -10.33
CA LYS A 129 1.08 -17.79 -10.22
C LYS A 129 1.57 -16.75 -11.22
N GLU A 130 2.31 -15.78 -10.73
CA GLU A 130 2.70 -14.63 -11.52
C GLU A 130 3.93 -13.93 -10.92
N ASP A 131 4.70 -13.27 -11.79
CA ASP A 131 5.84 -12.46 -11.33
C ASP A 131 5.37 -11.19 -10.64
N ALA A 132 6.14 -10.75 -9.66
CA ALA A 132 6.00 -9.41 -9.10
C ALA A 132 6.98 -8.47 -9.78
N LEU A 133 6.49 -7.31 -10.21
CA LEU A 133 7.34 -6.21 -10.60
C LEU A 133 7.69 -5.42 -9.36
N ILE A 134 8.96 -5.09 -9.19
CA ILE A 134 9.41 -4.23 -8.11
C ILE A 134 9.55 -2.83 -8.68
N MET A 135 8.79 -1.89 -8.12
CA MET A 135 8.80 -0.50 -8.55
C MET A 135 9.27 0.39 -7.40
N ARG A 136 10.01 1.43 -7.74
CA ARG A 136 10.57 2.35 -6.74
C ARG A 136 10.50 3.79 -7.22
N LYS A 137 10.24 4.68 -6.27
CA LYS A 137 10.39 6.10 -6.44
C LYS A 137 11.38 6.62 -5.40
N GLU A 138 12.36 7.38 -5.82
CA GLU A 138 13.34 8.01 -4.96
C GLU A 138 13.14 9.53 -4.99
N TRP A 139 13.46 10.20 -3.90
CA TRP A 139 13.39 11.65 -3.81
C TRP A 139 14.54 12.20 -2.99
N VAL A 140 14.81 13.48 -3.17
CA VAL A 140 15.85 14.20 -2.43
C VAL A 140 15.18 14.99 -1.31
N LEU A 141 15.73 14.87 -0.10
CA LEU A 141 15.22 15.61 1.06
C LEU A 141 15.79 17.01 1.13
#